data_959005652c479bdda9be5f51c1a2a2b5
#
_entry.id   959005652c479bdda9be5f51c1a2a2b5
#
_cell.length_a   1.000
_cell.length_b   1.000
_cell.length_c   1.000
_cell.angle_alpha   90.00
_cell.angle_beta   90.00
_cell.angle_gamma   90.00
#
_symmetry.space_group_name_H-M   'P 1'
#
loop_
_entity.id
_entity.type
_entity.pdbx_description
1 polymer ?
#
loop_
_entity_poly.entity_id
_entity_poly.type
_entity_poly.pdbx_seq_one_letter_code
_entity_poly.pdbx_strand_id
1 'polypeptide(L)'
;MLATSLHHGRREAGCDEAGRGPLAGPVVAAAVLLPEGYNNEALDDSKKLTERQREALRPVVEAVADAWAVATVSAEEIDKRNILHASTHAMCMAVKALLGESVEDVVAGGHMLGRTHPEFLLVDGNRFYNETNLPFQTIVGGDAKYMAIAAASILAKTYRDDAMRHLDAEYPGYGWSRNKGYPTAEHYDAIERLGLTPYHRRSFTLYRQHTLF
;
A
#
# COMPACT_ATOMS: atom_id res chain seq x y z
N MET A 1 5.31 -4.12 -21.49
CA MET A 1 4.03 -4.76 -21.14
C MET A 1 4.26 -5.60 -19.90
N LEU A 2 3.42 -5.47 -18.88
CA LEU A 2 3.52 -6.24 -17.64
C LEU A 2 3.09 -7.69 -17.88
N ALA A 3 3.71 -8.65 -17.18
CA ALA A 3 3.29 -10.04 -17.21
C ALA A 3 1.94 -10.20 -16.48
N THR A 4 1.08 -11.05 -17.02
CA THR A 4 -0.25 -11.33 -16.43
C THR A 4 -0.19 -12.37 -15.32
N SER A 5 0.83 -13.25 -15.32
CA SER A 5 1.06 -14.28 -14.31
C SER A 5 2.52 -14.71 -14.27
N LEU A 6 2.92 -15.30 -13.15
CA LEU A 6 4.19 -16.01 -12.99
C LEU A 6 4.04 -17.51 -13.32
N HIS A 7 2.93 -18.13 -12.86
CA HIS A 7 2.61 -19.53 -13.08
C HIS A 7 1.30 -19.64 -13.87
N HIS A 8 1.36 -20.19 -15.08
CA HIS A 8 0.17 -20.39 -15.90
C HIS A 8 -0.87 -21.29 -15.19
N GLY A 9 -2.14 -20.91 -15.29
CA GLY A 9 -3.25 -21.67 -14.73
C GLY A 9 -3.38 -21.60 -13.21
N ARG A 10 -2.60 -20.74 -12.54
CA ARG A 10 -2.70 -20.51 -11.08
C ARG A 10 -3.26 -19.12 -10.84
N ARG A 11 -4.17 -19.01 -9.88
CA ARG A 11 -4.73 -17.72 -9.46
C ARG A 11 -3.78 -17.00 -8.51
N GLU A 12 -3.16 -15.94 -9.00
CA GLU A 12 -2.09 -15.22 -8.31
C GLU A 12 -2.58 -13.84 -7.89
N ALA A 13 -2.58 -13.57 -6.58
CA ALA A 13 -2.84 -12.23 -6.08
C ALA A 13 -1.53 -11.44 -5.99
N GLY A 14 -1.54 -10.21 -6.51
CA GLY A 14 -0.47 -9.24 -6.34
C GLY A 14 -0.64 -8.48 -5.05
N CYS A 15 0.47 -8.25 -4.32
CA CYS A 15 0.50 -7.50 -3.08
C CYS A 15 1.56 -6.40 -3.15
N ASP A 16 1.21 -5.20 -2.69
CA ASP A 16 2.12 -4.06 -2.59
C ASP A 16 1.69 -3.14 -1.43
N GLU A 17 2.61 -2.25 -0.99
CA GLU A 17 2.37 -1.28 0.06
C GLU A 17 2.74 0.16 -0.33
N ALA A 18 2.14 1.11 0.34
CA ALA A 18 2.47 2.53 0.27
C ALA A 18 2.68 3.11 1.67
N GLY A 19 3.68 3.97 1.81
CA GLY A 19 3.87 4.72 3.04
C GLY A 19 4.91 4.16 4.00
N ARG A 20 5.96 3.48 3.54
CA ARG A 20 7.07 3.04 4.40
C ARG A 20 7.97 4.16 4.88
N GLY A 21 8.30 5.11 4.01
CA GLY A 21 9.25 6.20 4.29
C GLY A 21 8.72 7.44 5.01
N PRO A 22 7.41 7.76 5.03
CA PRO A 22 6.88 8.94 5.71
C PRO A 22 7.10 8.94 7.22
N LEU A 23 7.23 10.16 7.78
CA LEU A 23 7.31 10.42 9.23
C LEU A 23 5.96 10.35 9.92
N ALA A 24 4.86 10.46 9.16
CA ALA A 24 3.50 10.48 9.69
C ALA A 24 2.53 9.68 8.80
N GLY A 25 1.43 9.26 9.43
CA GLY A 25 0.35 8.52 8.81
C GLY A 25 0.59 7.02 8.74
N PRO A 26 -0.44 6.27 8.29
CA PRO A 26 -0.40 4.82 8.24
C PRO A 26 0.53 4.29 7.12
N VAL A 27 0.91 3.03 7.23
CA VAL A 27 1.25 2.21 6.07
C VAL A 27 -0.05 1.57 5.55
N VAL A 28 -0.22 1.58 4.24
CA VAL A 28 -1.40 1.02 3.56
C VAL A 28 -0.92 -0.03 2.59
N ALA A 29 -1.51 -1.20 2.61
CA ALA A 29 -1.21 -2.27 1.68
C ALA A 29 -2.48 -2.73 0.95
N ALA A 30 -2.30 -3.25 -0.25
CA ALA A 30 -3.38 -3.85 -1.02
C ALA A 30 -3.01 -5.24 -1.51
N ALA A 31 -4.02 -6.07 -1.68
CA ALA A 31 -3.95 -7.34 -2.38
C ALA A 31 -5.00 -7.34 -3.50
N VAL A 32 -4.62 -7.76 -4.70
CA VAL A 32 -5.49 -7.75 -5.89
C VAL A 32 -5.36 -9.07 -6.64
N LEU A 33 -6.49 -9.73 -6.86
CA LEU A 33 -6.62 -10.89 -7.74
C LEU A 33 -7.30 -10.43 -9.03
N LEU A 34 -6.56 -10.46 -10.14
CA LEU A 34 -7.10 -10.10 -11.46
C LEU A 34 -7.64 -11.33 -12.18
N PRO A 35 -8.61 -11.15 -13.09
CA PRO A 35 -9.06 -12.21 -13.98
C PRO A 35 -7.90 -12.79 -14.80
N GLU A 36 -7.97 -14.09 -15.10
CA GLU A 36 -6.95 -14.76 -15.92
C GLU A 36 -6.77 -14.06 -17.28
N GLY A 37 -5.52 -13.79 -17.63
CA GLY A 37 -5.17 -13.12 -18.88
C GLY A 37 -5.54 -11.64 -18.96
N TYR A 38 -6.04 -11.03 -17.88
CA TYR A 38 -6.34 -9.61 -17.88
C TYR A 38 -5.10 -8.79 -18.23
N ASN A 39 -5.25 -7.90 -19.18
CA ASN A 39 -4.19 -6.99 -19.63
C ASN A 39 -4.75 -5.57 -19.78
N ASN A 40 -4.01 -4.60 -19.25
CA ASN A 40 -4.33 -3.18 -19.38
C ASN A 40 -3.01 -2.41 -19.52
N GLU A 41 -2.75 -1.87 -20.71
CA GLU A 41 -1.52 -1.13 -21.00
C GLU A 41 -1.37 0.18 -20.20
N ALA A 42 -2.47 0.68 -19.62
CA ALA A 42 -2.42 1.86 -18.76
C ALA A 42 -1.89 1.54 -17.34
N LEU A 43 -1.86 0.26 -16.94
CA LEU A 43 -1.22 -0.18 -15.71
C LEU A 43 0.30 -0.25 -15.94
N ASP A 44 1.06 0.50 -15.16
CA ASP A 44 2.52 0.51 -15.12
C ASP A 44 2.97 0.77 -13.67
N ASP A 45 4.26 0.77 -13.44
CA ASP A 45 4.88 1.20 -12.18
C ASP A 45 4.21 2.49 -11.67
N SER A 46 3.59 2.40 -10.50
CA SER A 46 2.82 3.51 -9.92
C SER A 46 3.65 4.79 -9.73
N LYS A 47 4.99 4.67 -9.67
CA LYS A 47 5.93 5.79 -9.55
C LYS A 47 6.10 6.57 -10.86
N LYS A 48 5.83 5.92 -12.01
CA LYS A 48 5.84 6.58 -13.33
C LYS A 48 4.53 7.27 -13.65
N LEU A 49 3.44 6.88 -12.98
CA LEU A 49 2.12 7.47 -13.15
C LEU A 49 1.98 8.75 -12.33
N THR A 50 1.34 9.75 -12.92
CA THR A 50 0.90 10.95 -12.18
C THR A 50 -0.20 10.60 -11.17
N GLU A 51 -0.41 11.43 -10.15
CA GLU A 51 -1.51 11.25 -9.18
C GLU A 51 -2.86 11.11 -9.89
N ARG A 52 -3.15 11.99 -10.88
CA ARG A 52 -4.37 11.95 -11.68
C ARG A 52 -4.55 10.63 -12.44
N GLN A 53 -3.47 10.06 -13.00
CA GLN A 53 -3.53 8.77 -13.69
C GLN A 53 -3.83 7.62 -12.71
N ARG A 54 -3.19 7.62 -11.52
CA ARG A 54 -3.49 6.63 -10.48
C ARG A 54 -4.92 6.72 -10.00
N GLU A 55 -5.43 7.94 -9.76
CA GLU A 55 -6.83 8.16 -9.36
C GLU A 55 -7.83 7.71 -10.43
N ALA A 56 -7.51 7.88 -11.71
CA ALA A 56 -8.35 7.39 -12.80
C ALA A 56 -8.32 5.85 -12.95
N LEU A 57 -7.18 5.20 -12.63
CA LEU A 57 -7.02 3.75 -12.72
C LEU A 57 -7.62 3.01 -11.52
N ARG A 58 -7.70 3.63 -10.34
CA ARG A 58 -8.28 3.01 -9.14
C ARG A 58 -9.66 2.41 -9.39
N PRO A 59 -10.69 3.16 -9.86
CA PRO A 59 -12.02 2.58 -10.09
C PRO A 59 -12.01 1.49 -11.20
N VAL A 60 -11.07 1.56 -12.15
CA VAL A 60 -10.90 0.51 -13.15
C VAL A 60 -10.43 -0.79 -12.50
N VAL A 61 -9.41 -0.73 -11.63
CA VAL A 61 -8.91 -1.91 -10.89
C VAL A 61 -10.01 -2.48 -10.00
N GLU A 62 -10.70 -1.63 -9.22
CA GLU A 62 -11.77 -2.02 -8.31
C GLU A 62 -12.95 -2.73 -9.04
N ALA A 63 -13.23 -2.29 -10.28
CA ALA A 63 -14.33 -2.84 -11.09
C ALA A 63 -13.97 -4.14 -11.80
N VAL A 64 -12.70 -4.35 -12.18
CA VAL A 64 -12.30 -5.51 -12.99
C VAL A 64 -11.71 -6.65 -12.18
N ALA A 65 -11.20 -6.38 -10.98
CA ALA A 65 -10.58 -7.41 -10.14
C ALA A 65 -11.61 -8.46 -9.70
N ASP A 66 -11.25 -9.73 -9.75
CA ASP A 66 -12.04 -10.82 -9.19
C ASP A 66 -12.21 -10.66 -7.67
N ALA A 67 -11.16 -10.18 -7.01
CA ALA A 67 -11.18 -9.79 -5.62
C ALA A 67 -10.06 -8.77 -5.33
N TRP A 68 -10.32 -7.85 -4.43
CA TRP A 68 -9.30 -6.91 -3.94
C TRP A 68 -9.62 -6.48 -2.52
N ALA A 69 -8.60 -6.12 -1.76
CA ALA A 69 -8.74 -5.54 -0.44
C ALA A 69 -7.58 -4.59 -0.13
N VAL A 70 -7.87 -3.61 0.72
CA VAL A 70 -6.92 -2.63 1.22
C VAL A 70 -6.95 -2.63 2.73
N ALA A 71 -5.80 -2.78 3.36
CA ALA A 71 -5.63 -2.76 4.80
C ALA A 71 -4.65 -1.67 5.25
N THR A 72 -4.79 -1.22 6.48
CA THR A 72 -3.96 -0.17 7.06
C THR A 72 -3.31 -0.63 8.36
N VAL A 73 -2.11 -0.12 8.65
CA VAL A 73 -1.49 -0.24 9.96
C VAL A 73 -1.13 1.16 10.45
N SER A 74 -1.58 1.51 11.64
CA SER A 74 -1.46 2.84 12.22
C SER A 74 0.01 3.22 12.53
N ALA A 75 0.26 4.51 12.76
CA ALA A 75 1.57 4.99 13.21
C ALA A 75 1.99 4.37 14.54
N GLU A 76 1.06 4.18 15.48
CA GLU A 76 1.30 3.54 16.76
C GLU A 76 1.75 2.07 16.60
N GLU A 77 1.08 1.31 15.74
CA GLU A 77 1.45 -0.08 15.47
C GLU A 77 2.77 -0.19 14.68
N ILE A 78 3.08 0.77 13.81
CA ILE A 78 4.39 0.87 13.16
C ILE A 78 5.50 1.04 14.19
N ASP A 79 5.29 1.89 15.19
CA ASP A 79 6.27 2.12 16.25
C ASP A 79 6.51 0.87 17.11
N LYS A 80 5.48 0.04 17.34
CA LYS A 80 5.58 -1.22 18.09
C LYS A 80 6.26 -2.35 17.28
N ARG A 81 5.93 -2.47 16.00
CA ARG A 81 6.35 -3.61 15.15
C ARG A 81 7.60 -3.35 14.33
N ASN A 82 8.02 -2.12 14.13
CA ASN A 82 8.82 -1.54 13.06
C ASN A 82 8.14 -1.58 11.69
N ILE A 83 8.63 -0.73 10.77
CA ILE A 83 7.97 -0.52 9.47
C ILE A 83 8.00 -1.74 8.55
N LEU A 84 9.03 -2.58 8.62
CA LEU A 84 9.09 -3.78 7.79
C LEU A 84 8.03 -4.79 8.19
N HIS A 85 7.90 -5.09 9.48
CA HIS A 85 6.86 -5.99 9.99
C HIS A 85 5.46 -5.39 9.80
N ALA A 86 5.28 -4.08 10.04
CA ALA A 86 4.00 -3.40 9.85
C ALA A 86 3.53 -3.46 8.38
N SER A 87 4.43 -3.24 7.40
CA SER A 87 4.06 -3.30 5.98
C SER A 87 3.68 -4.70 5.52
N THR A 88 4.44 -5.72 5.93
CA THR A 88 4.10 -7.12 5.59
C THR A 88 2.85 -7.60 6.30
N HIS A 89 2.61 -7.17 7.54
CA HIS A 89 1.37 -7.43 8.26
C HIS A 89 0.14 -6.82 7.55
N ALA A 90 0.24 -5.56 7.09
CA ALA A 90 -0.82 -4.94 6.30
C ALA A 90 -1.13 -5.73 5.01
N MET A 91 -0.11 -6.22 4.30
CA MET A 91 -0.32 -7.08 3.13
C MET A 91 -1.04 -8.39 3.52
N CYS A 92 -0.62 -9.03 4.61
CA CYS A 92 -1.27 -10.26 5.10
C CYS A 92 -2.73 -10.01 5.48
N MET A 93 -3.07 -8.88 6.10
CA MET A 93 -4.45 -8.51 6.40
C MET A 93 -5.28 -8.36 5.12
N ALA A 94 -4.76 -7.67 4.11
CA ALA A 94 -5.44 -7.55 2.82
C ALA A 94 -5.65 -8.92 2.15
N VAL A 95 -4.65 -9.82 2.19
CA VAL A 95 -4.77 -11.20 1.68
C VAL A 95 -5.81 -12.01 2.45
N LYS A 96 -5.83 -11.94 3.79
CA LYS A 96 -6.83 -12.63 4.62
C LYS A 96 -8.25 -12.18 4.28
N ALA A 97 -8.44 -10.88 4.00
CA ALA A 97 -9.73 -10.37 3.51
C ALA A 97 -10.11 -10.97 2.15
N LEU A 98 -9.16 -11.17 1.22
CA LEU A 98 -9.41 -11.91 -0.04
C LEU A 98 -9.84 -13.35 0.20
N LEU A 99 -9.39 -13.97 1.29
CA LEU A 99 -9.77 -15.32 1.69
C LEU A 99 -11.12 -15.37 2.41
N GLY A 100 -11.78 -14.22 2.60
CA GLY A 100 -13.06 -14.10 3.28
C GLY A 100 -12.97 -14.14 4.82
N GLU A 101 -11.76 -13.96 5.36
CA GLU A 101 -11.58 -13.81 6.80
C GLU A 101 -12.04 -12.41 7.25
N SER A 102 -12.66 -12.35 8.43
CA SER A 102 -12.96 -11.06 9.07
C SER A 102 -11.69 -10.49 9.67
N VAL A 103 -11.26 -9.36 9.18
CA VAL A 103 -10.01 -8.71 9.60
C VAL A 103 -10.31 -7.26 9.99
N GLU A 104 -9.87 -6.84 11.19
CA GLU A 104 -9.87 -5.44 11.59
C GLU A 104 -8.90 -4.64 10.69
N ASP A 105 -9.10 -3.33 10.60
CA ASP A 105 -8.25 -2.43 9.80
C ASP A 105 -8.25 -2.68 8.27
N VAL A 106 -9.16 -3.49 7.75
CA VAL A 106 -9.48 -3.53 6.33
C VAL A 106 -10.41 -2.36 6.00
N VAL A 107 -9.90 -1.42 5.22
CA VAL A 107 -10.59 -0.13 4.97
C VAL A 107 -11.44 -0.14 3.70
N ALA A 108 -11.16 -1.06 2.79
CA ALA A 108 -11.92 -1.25 1.57
C ALA A 108 -11.68 -2.65 0.98
N GLY A 109 -12.65 -3.15 0.23
CA GLY A 109 -12.54 -4.40 -0.48
C GLY A 109 -13.76 -4.69 -1.34
N GLY A 110 -13.60 -5.56 -2.31
CA GLY A 110 -14.66 -6.02 -3.21
C GLY A 110 -14.37 -7.42 -3.73
N HIS A 111 -15.44 -8.16 -3.99
CA HIS A 111 -15.39 -9.48 -4.62
C HIS A 111 -16.39 -9.53 -5.76
N MET A 112 -15.98 -10.06 -6.90
CA MET A 112 -16.91 -10.48 -7.94
C MET A 112 -17.64 -11.75 -7.49
N LEU A 113 -18.90 -11.90 -7.87
CA LEU A 113 -19.75 -13.03 -7.51
C LEU A 113 -19.15 -14.36 -8.04
N GLY A 114 -18.60 -15.14 -7.13
CA GLY A 114 -17.98 -16.44 -7.38
C GLY A 114 -16.77 -16.60 -6.44
N ARG A 115 -16.68 -17.70 -5.70
CA ARG A 115 -15.63 -17.96 -4.71
C ARG A 115 -14.26 -18.15 -5.38
N THR A 116 -13.65 -17.06 -5.85
CA THR A 116 -12.31 -17.07 -6.41
C THR A 116 -11.32 -16.64 -5.33
N HIS A 117 -10.66 -17.60 -4.70
CA HIS A 117 -9.56 -17.32 -3.78
C HIS A 117 -8.22 -17.42 -4.50
N PRO A 118 -7.22 -16.59 -4.11
CA PRO A 118 -5.86 -16.75 -4.59
C PRO A 118 -5.26 -18.08 -4.12
N GLU A 119 -4.39 -18.65 -4.94
CA GLU A 119 -3.65 -19.89 -4.67
C GLU A 119 -2.15 -19.61 -4.47
N PHE A 120 -1.72 -18.41 -4.82
CA PHE A 120 -0.34 -17.96 -4.74
C PHE A 120 -0.27 -16.42 -4.59
N LEU A 121 0.78 -15.92 -3.94
CA LEU A 121 0.99 -14.48 -3.76
C LEU A 121 2.24 -14.03 -4.52
N LEU A 122 2.10 -12.97 -5.30
CA LEU A 122 3.18 -12.20 -5.89
C LEU A 122 3.35 -10.93 -5.03
N VAL A 123 4.46 -10.82 -4.31
CA VAL A 123 4.66 -9.74 -3.33
C VAL A 123 5.75 -8.81 -3.81
N ASP A 124 5.48 -7.50 -3.89
CA ASP A 124 6.54 -6.52 -4.20
C ASP A 124 7.60 -6.51 -3.10
N GLY A 125 8.86 -6.30 -3.52
CA GLY A 125 10.01 -6.21 -2.63
C GLY A 125 10.84 -7.47 -2.50
N ASN A 126 11.64 -7.55 -1.44
CA ASN A 126 12.62 -8.63 -1.21
C ASN A 126 12.43 -9.35 0.14
N ARG A 127 11.47 -8.94 0.96
CA ARG A 127 11.18 -9.52 2.28
C ARG A 127 9.68 -9.52 2.53
N PHE A 128 9.16 -10.65 2.98
CA PHE A 128 7.78 -10.82 3.36
C PHE A 128 7.66 -11.80 4.53
N TYR A 129 7.10 -11.34 5.64
CA TYR A 129 6.77 -12.18 6.79
C TYR A 129 5.35 -12.69 6.61
N ASN A 130 5.24 -13.86 6.04
CA ASN A 130 3.96 -14.45 5.68
C ASN A 130 3.19 -14.91 6.91
N GLU A 131 2.05 -14.28 7.17
CA GLU A 131 1.07 -14.68 8.20
C GLU A 131 -0.14 -15.39 7.58
N THR A 132 -0.07 -15.75 6.29
CA THR A 132 -1.08 -16.52 5.57
C THR A 132 -0.54 -17.94 5.32
N ASN A 133 -1.43 -18.86 4.98
CA ASN A 133 -1.00 -20.23 4.61
C ASN A 133 -0.73 -20.37 3.10
N LEU A 134 -0.76 -19.28 2.33
CA LEU A 134 -0.53 -19.32 0.90
C LEU A 134 0.96 -19.32 0.56
N PRO A 135 1.38 -20.09 -0.43
CA PRO A 135 2.71 -19.97 -1.00
C PRO A 135 2.88 -18.58 -1.66
N PHE A 136 4.09 -18.06 -1.65
CA PHE A 136 4.39 -16.75 -2.17
C PHE A 136 5.76 -16.67 -2.85
N GLN A 137 5.94 -15.63 -3.65
CA GLN A 137 7.24 -15.19 -4.15
C GLN A 137 7.37 -13.67 -4.01
N THR A 138 8.50 -13.23 -3.43
CA THR A 138 8.88 -11.82 -3.42
C THR A 138 9.55 -11.43 -4.74
N ILE A 139 9.20 -10.25 -5.26
CA ILE A 139 9.65 -9.78 -6.58
C ILE A 139 10.08 -8.33 -6.45
N VAL A 140 11.37 -8.09 -6.51
CA VAL A 140 11.92 -6.71 -6.46
C VAL A 140 11.46 -5.92 -7.69
N GLY A 141 10.77 -4.80 -7.46
CA GLY A 141 10.16 -3.97 -8.51
C GLY A 141 9.06 -4.74 -9.25
N GLY A 142 8.26 -5.46 -8.50
CA GLY A 142 7.17 -6.29 -9.01
C GLY A 142 6.07 -5.47 -9.69
N ASP A 143 5.84 -4.25 -9.22
CA ASP A 143 4.92 -3.27 -9.80
C ASP A 143 5.26 -2.88 -11.25
N ALA A 144 6.54 -2.98 -11.64
CA ALA A 144 7.01 -2.79 -13.01
C ALA A 144 7.08 -4.10 -13.83
N LYS A 145 6.68 -5.25 -13.25
CA LYS A 145 6.82 -6.57 -13.88
C LYS A 145 5.52 -7.34 -14.02
N TYR A 146 4.64 -7.26 -13.02
CA TYR A 146 3.41 -8.04 -12.92
C TYR A 146 2.18 -7.17 -12.77
N MET A 147 1.16 -7.43 -13.59
CA MET A 147 -0.09 -6.68 -13.65
C MET A 147 -0.81 -6.63 -12.28
N ALA A 148 -0.87 -7.77 -11.58
CA ALA A 148 -1.54 -7.84 -10.28
C ALA A 148 -0.82 -7.02 -9.19
N ILE A 149 0.52 -6.97 -9.21
CA ILE A 149 1.29 -6.14 -8.28
C ILE A 149 1.11 -4.65 -8.62
N ALA A 150 1.14 -4.28 -9.92
CA ALA A 150 0.89 -2.90 -10.35
C ALA A 150 -0.50 -2.42 -9.93
N ALA A 151 -1.52 -3.26 -10.06
CA ALA A 151 -2.88 -2.97 -9.60
C ALA A 151 -2.92 -2.77 -8.07
N ALA A 152 -2.25 -3.63 -7.30
CA ALA A 152 -2.14 -3.48 -5.85
C ALA A 152 -1.42 -2.18 -5.45
N SER A 153 -0.34 -1.82 -6.16
CA SER A 153 0.40 -0.58 -5.96
C SER A 153 -0.48 0.66 -6.14
N ILE A 154 -1.31 0.68 -7.18
CA ILE A 154 -2.27 1.77 -7.43
C ILE A 154 -3.28 1.88 -6.29
N LEU A 155 -3.87 0.77 -5.84
CA LEU A 155 -4.82 0.79 -4.71
C LEU A 155 -4.12 1.26 -3.43
N ALA A 156 -3.02 0.65 -3.03
CA ALA A 156 -2.30 1.03 -1.82
C ALA A 156 -1.94 2.52 -1.82
N LYS A 157 -1.43 3.03 -2.95
CA LYS A 157 -1.01 4.42 -3.08
C LYS A 157 -2.18 5.40 -3.04
N THR A 158 -3.26 5.13 -3.76
CA THR A 158 -4.42 6.05 -3.81
C THR A 158 -5.19 6.08 -2.49
N TYR A 159 -5.41 4.94 -1.86
CA TYR A 159 -6.05 4.88 -0.54
C TYR A 159 -5.20 5.57 0.54
N ARG A 160 -3.87 5.43 0.47
CA ARG A 160 -3.00 6.15 1.38
C ARG A 160 -3.03 7.67 1.14
N ASP A 161 -3.04 8.10 -0.11
CA ASP A 161 -3.12 9.52 -0.44
C ASP A 161 -4.43 10.14 0.07
N ASP A 162 -5.56 9.41 0.02
CA ASP A 162 -6.82 9.81 0.63
C ASP A 162 -6.72 9.91 2.16
N ALA A 163 -6.15 8.90 2.82
CA ALA A 163 -5.92 8.93 4.26
C ALA A 163 -5.11 10.17 4.68
N MET A 164 -4.06 10.51 3.92
CA MET A 164 -3.24 11.68 4.20
C MET A 164 -3.96 13.02 3.94
N ARG A 165 -4.90 13.07 2.99
CA ARG A 165 -5.78 14.24 2.79
C ARG A 165 -6.74 14.43 3.98
N HIS A 166 -7.32 13.34 4.50
CA HIS A 166 -8.18 13.39 5.68
C HIS A 166 -7.41 13.87 6.92
N LEU A 167 -6.21 13.32 7.14
CA LEU A 167 -5.35 13.73 8.24
C LEU A 167 -4.89 15.20 8.14
N ASP A 168 -4.66 15.71 6.93
CA ASP A 168 -4.32 17.13 6.71
C ASP A 168 -5.47 18.06 7.08
N ALA A 169 -6.72 17.61 6.86
CA ALA A 169 -7.91 18.36 7.26
C ALA A 169 -8.13 18.33 8.79
N GLU A 170 -7.81 17.21 9.46
CA GLU A 170 -7.92 17.06 10.91
C GLU A 170 -6.79 17.81 11.65
N TYR A 171 -5.57 17.77 11.10
CA TYR A 171 -4.37 18.42 11.64
C TYR A 171 -3.75 19.37 10.61
N PRO A 172 -4.35 20.54 10.38
CA PRO A 172 -3.86 21.48 9.37
C PRO A 172 -2.49 22.06 9.75
N GLY A 173 -1.69 22.36 8.73
CA GLY A 173 -0.41 23.05 8.88
C GLY A 173 0.83 22.17 8.75
N TYR A 174 0.69 20.84 8.64
CA TYR A 174 1.79 19.91 8.34
C TYR A 174 1.99 19.70 6.83
N GLY A 175 1.04 20.13 5.99
CA GLY A 175 1.08 20.00 4.55
C GLY A 175 0.95 18.56 4.05
N TRP A 176 0.28 17.69 4.81
CA TRP A 176 0.18 16.25 4.51
C TRP A 176 -0.60 15.95 3.24
N SER A 177 -1.50 16.82 2.82
CA SER A 177 -2.18 16.71 1.51
C SER A 177 -1.19 16.78 0.33
N ARG A 178 -0.07 17.50 0.50
CA ARG A 178 0.98 17.65 -0.51
C ARG A 178 2.13 16.69 -0.28
N ASN A 179 2.78 16.79 0.89
CA ASN A 179 3.98 16.02 1.21
C ASN A 179 3.70 14.57 1.60
N LYS A 180 2.41 14.18 1.79
CA LYS A 180 1.98 12.81 2.15
C LYS A 180 2.69 12.25 3.39
N GLY A 181 3.13 13.13 4.30
CA GLY A 181 3.86 12.78 5.52
C GLY A 181 5.35 12.49 5.32
N TYR A 182 5.90 12.66 4.12
CA TYR A 182 7.32 12.45 3.85
C TYR A 182 8.22 13.50 4.54
N PRO A 183 9.52 13.19 4.77
CA PRO A 183 10.48 14.04 5.45
C PRO A 183 10.93 15.23 4.57
N THR A 184 10.00 16.11 4.22
CA THR A 184 10.27 17.35 3.49
C THR A 184 10.67 18.46 4.44
N ALA A 185 11.33 19.52 3.93
CA ALA A 185 11.64 20.71 4.71
C ALA A 185 10.39 21.29 5.38
N GLU A 186 9.28 21.40 4.62
CA GLU A 186 7.97 21.86 5.10
C GLU A 186 7.46 21.03 6.29
N HIS A 187 7.61 19.69 6.23
CA HIS A 187 7.12 18.81 7.27
C HIS A 187 7.95 18.95 8.56
N TYR A 188 9.28 19.03 8.46
CA TYR A 188 10.13 19.28 9.61
C TYR A 188 9.89 20.65 10.26
N ASP A 189 9.74 21.72 9.45
CA ASP A 189 9.41 23.06 9.96
C ASP A 189 8.04 23.08 10.66
N ALA A 190 7.09 22.30 10.15
CA ALA A 190 5.79 22.15 10.78
C ALA A 190 5.89 21.40 12.13
N ILE A 191 6.69 20.34 12.23
CA ILE A 191 6.93 19.62 13.47
C ILE A 191 7.58 20.54 14.53
N GLU A 192 8.58 21.34 14.16
CA GLU A 192 9.21 22.29 15.07
C GLU A 192 8.23 23.34 15.60
N ARG A 193 7.34 23.82 14.76
CA ARG A 193 6.38 24.88 15.08
C ARG A 193 5.15 24.37 15.84
N LEU A 194 4.60 23.22 15.44
CA LEU A 194 3.29 22.71 15.91
C LEU A 194 3.41 21.52 16.86
N GLY A 195 4.61 20.93 16.98
CA GLY A 195 4.83 19.71 17.74
C GLY A 195 4.41 18.44 17.00
N LEU A 196 4.34 17.34 17.73
CA LEU A 196 3.94 16.03 17.19
C LEU A 196 2.45 15.77 17.42
N THR A 197 1.81 15.14 16.45
CA THR A 197 0.45 14.59 16.57
C THR A 197 0.51 13.09 16.90
N PRO A 198 -0.62 12.44 17.23
CA PRO A 198 -0.69 10.98 17.38
C PRO A 198 -0.34 10.20 16.11
N TYR A 199 -0.38 10.84 14.94
CA TYR A 199 -0.08 10.21 13.65
C TYR A 199 1.40 10.24 13.28
N HIS A 200 2.26 10.93 14.04
CA HIS A 200 3.70 10.88 13.82
C HIS A 200 4.30 9.57 14.37
N ARG A 201 5.19 8.99 13.58
CA ARG A 201 5.89 7.74 13.91
C ARG A 201 7.09 8.05 14.79
N ARG A 202 6.96 7.85 16.08
CA ARG A 202 7.96 8.24 17.10
C ARG A 202 9.26 7.46 17.01
N SER A 203 9.23 6.27 16.37
CA SER A 203 10.41 5.46 16.09
C SER A 203 11.25 5.96 14.90
N PHE A 204 10.75 6.97 14.16
CA PHE A 204 11.45 7.57 13.03
C PHE A 204 12.23 8.81 13.46
N THR A 205 13.19 9.24 12.62
CA THR A 205 13.97 10.48 12.87
C THR A 205 13.11 11.71 12.55
N LEU A 206 12.46 12.26 13.57
CA LEU A 206 11.47 13.35 13.46
C LEU A 206 12.08 14.76 13.46
N TYR A 207 13.38 14.88 13.67
CA TYR A 207 14.08 16.17 13.69
C TYR A 207 15.20 16.17 12.64
N ARG A 208 15.46 17.35 12.07
CA ARG A 208 16.60 17.50 11.16
C ARG A 208 17.89 17.20 11.92
N GLN A 209 18.72 16.33 11.39
CA GLN A 209 20.10 16.21 11.85
C GLN A 209 20.86 17.44 11.36
N HIS A 210 21.13 18.38 12.25
CA HIS A 210 22.10 19.42 11.96
C HIS A 210 23.47 18.76 11.92
N THR A 211 24.02 18.57 10.75
CA THR A 211 25.43 18.19 10.59
C THR A 211 26.25 19.38 11.11
N LEU A 212 26.82 19.25 12.29
CA LEU A 212 27.85 20.16 12.75
C LEU A 212 29.09 19.89 11.89
N PHE A 213 29.35 20.77 10.94
CA PHE A 213 30.65 20.90 10.29
C PHE A 213 31.47 21.97 11.02
#